data_0a413b5303f401c446eba5caf0c47dbc
#
_entry.id   0a413b5303f401c446eba5caf0c47dbc
#
_cell.length_a   1.000
_cell.length_b   1.000
_cell.length_c   1.000
_cell.angle_alpha   90.00
_cell.angle_beta   90.00
_cell.angle_gamma   90.00
#
_symmetry.space_group_name_H-M   'P 1'
#
loop_
_entity.id
_entity.type
_entity.pdbx_description
1 polymer ?
#
loop_
_entity_poly.entity_id
_entity_poly.type
_entity_poly.pdbx_seq_one_letter_code
_entity_poly.pdbx_strand_id
1 'polypeptide(L)'
;LPNEDALFRLRRESSGSTFSALEGQLVFTRKYKTLKDGIEVNQELEFTSHDSQFEQAHAFFLSLGYEIYIRKTKRGYAYSYSISSELPALHLELVEVPPLGWFLEMEFVLTDETKVPAARTFLLKMLEMLGIDQTDIESRYYMHLLAAQSTG
;
A
#
# COMPACT_ATOMS: atom_id res chain seq x y z
N LEU A 1 1.31 -24.63 0.11
CA LEU A 1 1.74 -23.46 0.88
C LEU A 1 1.81 -22.26 -0.08
N PRO A 2 1.42 -21.06 0.32
CA PRO A 2 1.48 -19.92 -0.56
C PRO A 2 2.93 -19.67 -0.97
N ASN A 3 3.11 -19.36 -2.25
CA ASN A 3 4.37 -18.87 -2.79
C ASN A 3 4.86 -17.74 -1.89
N GLU A 4 6.12 -17.75 -1.46
CA GLU A 4 6.70 -16.75 -0.56
C GLU A 4 6.56 -15.31 -1.09
N ASP A 5 6.30 -15.18 -2.40
CA ASP A 5 6.10 -13.91 -3.10
C ASP A 5 4.66 -13.37 -3.03
N ALA A 6 3.71 -14.11 -2.45
CA ALA A 6 2.30 -13.70 -2.39
C ALA A 6 1.92 -13.30 -0.97
N LEU A 7 1.73 -12.02 -0.74
CA LEU A 7 1.28 -11.49 0.54
C LEU A 7 -0.25 -11.43 0.59
N PHE A 8 -0.81 -11.93 1.67
CA PHE A 8 -2.21 -11.74 2.01
C PHE A 8 -2.34 -10.71 3.14
N ARG A 9 -3.26 -9.77 2.98
CA ARG A 9 -3.51 -8.71 3.94
C ARG A 9 -5.00 -8.58 4.22
N LEU A 10 -5.35 -8.52 5.49
CA LEU A 10 -6.65 -8.09 5.98
C LEU A 10 -6.48 -6.70 6.59
N ARG A 11 -7.23 -5.71 6.09
CA ARG A 11 -7.06 -4.31 6.48
C ARG A 11 -8.41 -3.67 6.78
N ARG A 12 -8.49 -2.98 7.90
CA ARG A 12 -9.58 -2.04 8.17
C ARG A 12 -9.18 -0.66 7.68
N GLU A 13 -10.02 -0.06 6.89
CA GLU A 13 -9.85 1.30 6.40
C GLU A 13 -11.01 2.16 6.85
N SER A 14 -10.70 3.36 7.28
CA SER A 14 -11.69 4.41 7.49
C SER A 14 -11.14 5.71 6.94
N SER A 15 -11.97 6.43 6.20
CA SER A 15 -11.64 7.75 5.67
C SER A 15 -12.76 8.71 6.04
N GLY A 16 -12.42 9.96 6.33
CA GLY A 16 -13.42 10.97 6.62
C GLY A 16 -12.80 12.30 6.97
N SER A 17 -13.59 13.35 6.86
CA SER A 17 -13.26 14.64 7.44
C SER A 17 -13.49 14.60 8.95
N THR A 18 -12.87 15.52 9.69
CA THR A 18 -12.92 15.66 11.15
C THR A 18 -14.33 15.71 11.76
N PHE A 19 -15.38 15.77 10.95
CA PHE A 19 -16.78 16.02 11.39
C PHE A 19 -17.79 14.96 10.92
N SER A 20 -17.39 13.94 10.15
CA SER A 20 -18.30 12.86 9.75
C SER A 20 -17.96 11.56 10.45
N ALA A 21 -18.98 10.76 10.76
CA ALA A 21 -18.78 9.40 11.23
C ALA A 21 -17.95 8.63 10.18
N LEU A 22 -16.87 7.99 10.62
CA LEU A 22 -16.02 7.21 9.77
C LEU A 22 -16.77 5.94 9.38
N GLU A 23 -17.18 5.83 8.12
CA GLU A 23 -17.60 4.54 7.57
C GLU A 23 -16.34 3.72 7.32
N GLY A 24 -16.21 2.62 8.06
CA GLY A 24 -15.10 1.68 7.92
C GLY A 24 -15.42 0.63 6.88
N GLN A 25 -14.41 0.26 6.11
CA GLN A 25 -14.46 -0.92 5.25
C GLN A 25 -13.36 -1.90 5.62
N LEU A 26 -13.65 -3.17 5.38
CA LEU A 26 -12.71 -4.25 5.48
C LEU A 26 -12.21 -4.60 4.08
N VAL A 27 -10.90 -4.57 3.89
CA VAL A 27 -10.26 -4.81 2.60
C VAL A 27 -9.41 -6.08 2.69
N PHE A 28 -9.64 -6.98 1.73
CA PHE A 28 -8.90 -8.22 1.55
C PHE A 28 -8.01 -8.07 0.34
N THR A 29 -6.70 -8.14 0.52
CA THR A 29 -5.75 -7.96 -0.57
C THR A 29 -4.83 -9.16 -0.66
N ARG A 30 -4.68 -9.72 -1.85
CA ARG A 30 -3.58 -10.61 -2.19
C ARG A 30 -2.67 -9.90 -3.19
N LYS A 31 -1.42 -9.68 -2.81
CA LYS A 31 -0.47 -8.90 -3.58
C LYS A 31 0.65 -9.77 -4.12
N TYR A 32 0.95 -9.61 -5.40
CA TYR A 32 2.09 -10.18 -6.08
C TYR A 32 3.04 -9.05 -6.46
N LYS A 33 4.26 -9.08 -5.94
CA LYS A 33 5.25 -8.04 -6.15
C LYS A 33 6.23 -8.40 -7.25
N THR A 34 6.51 -7.43 -8.11
CA THR A 34 7.63 -7.45 -9.05
C THR A 34 8.38 -6.13 -8.93
N LEU A 35 9.71 -6.18 -8.93
CA LEU A 35 10.56 -4.99 -9.01
C LEU A 35 11.08 -4.85 -10.44
N LYS A 36 10.89 -3.68 -11.04
CA LYS A 36 11.47 -3.30 -12.34
C LYS A 36 12.25 -2.00 -12.17
N ASP A 37 13.56 -2.08 -12.29
CA ASP A 37 14.47 -0.91 -12.18
C ASP A 37 14.25 -0.06 -10.92
N GLY A 38 14.09 -0.69 -9.77
CA GLY A 38 13.89 -0.02 -8.49
C GLY A 38 12.48 0.51 -8.24
N ILE A 39 11.57 0.41 -9.21
CA ILE A 39 10.15 0.75 -9.03
C ILE A 39 9.34 -0.53 -8.85
N GLU A 40 8.46 -0.53 -7.87
CA GLU A 40 7.57 -1.64 -7.58
C GLU A 40 6.41 -1.68 -8.59
N VAL A 41 6.23 -2.85 -9.20
CA VAL A 41 5.07 -3.16 -10.06
C VAL A 41 4.33 -4.33 -9.41
N ASN A 42 3.08 -4.10 -9.01
CA ASN A 42 2.28 -5.07 -8.29
C ASN A 42 1.06 -5.48 -9.08
N GLN A 43 0.67 -6.74 -8.92
CA GLN A 43 -0.69 -7.20 -9.21
C GLN A 43 -1.39 -7.44 -7.89
N GLU A 44 -2.58 -6.89 -7.74
CA GLU A 44 -3.39 -7.06 -6.54
C GLU A 44 -4.75 -7.67 -6.90
N LEU A 45 -5.13 -8.71 -6.16
CA LEU A 45 -6.50 -9.19 -6.12
C LEU A 45 -7.12 -8.64 -4.85
N GLU A 46 -8.13 -7.81 -5.01
CA GLU A 46 -8.74 -7.10 -3.89
C GLU A 46 -10.27 -7.18 -3.94
N PHE A 47 -10.86 -7.35 -2.78
CA PHE A 47 -12.30 -7.16 -2.58
C PHE A 47 -12.56 -6.58 -1.19
N THR A 48 -13.74 -6.01 -1.02
CA THR A 48 -14.11 -5.31 0.21
C THR A 48 -15.32 -5.92 0.87
N SER A 49 -15.45 -5.68 2.17
CA SER A 49 -16.61 -6.03 2.98
C SER A 49 -16.86 -4.94 4.02
N HIS A 50 -17.92 -5.10 4.80
CA HIS A 50 -18.22 -4.17 5.87
C HIS A 50 -17.26 -4.35 7.06
N ASP A 51 -16.83 -3.26 7.67
CA ASP A 51 -15.88 -3.24 8.79
C ASP A 51 -16.32 -4.11 9.98
N SER A 52 -17.62 -4.19 10.25
CA SER A 52 -18.16 -5.04 11.32
C SER A 52 -17.86 -6.53 11.19
N GLN A 53 -17.41 -6.98 10.01
CA GLN A 53 -17.06 -8.39 9.75
C GLN A 53 -15.60 -8.72 10.06
N PHE A 54 -14.84 -7.78 10.60
CA PHE A 54 -13.40 -7.99 10.84
C PHE A 54 -13.11 -9.20 11.72
N GLU A 55 -13.81 -9.35 12.84
CA GLU A 55 -13.56 -10.45 13.78
C GLU A 55 -13.89 -11.82 13.16
N GLN A 56 -14.99 -11.89 12.39
CA GLN A 56 -15.38 -13.10 11.68
C GLN A 56 -14.37 -13.47 10.60
N ALA A 57 -13.94 -12.49 9.80
CA ALA A 57 -12.94 -12.70 8.76
C ALA A 57 -11.59 -13.13 9.36
N HIS A 58 -11.16 -12.48 10.43
CA HIS A 58 -9.94 -12.82 11.14
C HIS A 58 -9.99 -14.26 11.69
N ALA A 59 -11.07 -14.62 12.40
CA ALA A 59 -11.27 -15.98 12.90
C ALA A 59 -11.31 -17.03 11.77
N PHE A 60 -11.94 -16.70 10.64
CA PHE A 60 -11.98 -17.56 9.46
C PHE A 60 -10.58 -17.90 8.96
N PHE A 61 -9.70 -16.89 8.77
CA PHE A 61 -8.34 -17.15 8.30
C PHE A 61 -7.49 -17.93 9.31
N LEU A 62 -7.64 -17.65 10.60
CA LEU A 62 -6.97 -18.45 11.63
C LEU A 62 -7.43 -19.92 11.59
N SER A 63 -8.72 -20.18 11.33
CA SER A 63 -9.26 -21.55 11.22
C SER A 63 -8.72 -22.31 9.99
N LEU A 64 -8.27 -21.59 8.96
CA LEU A 64 -7.60 -22.16 7.78
C LEU A 64 -6.10 -22.41 7.99
N GLY A 65 -5.57 -22.10 9.19
CA GLY A 65 -4.16 -22.30 9.53
C GLY A 65 -3.26 -21.11 9.18
N TYR A 66 -3.81 -19.95 8.83
CA TYR A 66 -3.02 -18.72 8.72
C TYR A 66 -2.62 -18.23 10.10
N GLU A 67 -1.43 -17.64 10.18
CA GLU A 67 -0.93 -16.98 11.39
C GLU A 67 -0.75 -15.49 11.13
N ILE A 68 -0.87 -14.70 12.21
CA ILE A 68 -0.58 -13.27 12.12
C ILE A 68 0.93 -13.10 12.07
N TYR A 69 1.44 -12.73 10.90
CA TYR A 69 2.84 -12.42 10.74
C TYR A 69 3.19 -11.07 11.38
N ILE A 70 2.40 -10.03 11.10
CA ILE A 70 2.63 -8.69 11.64
C ILE A 70 1.34 -7.87 11.67
N ARG A 71 1.27 -6.95 12.61
CA ARG A 71 0.24 -5.90 12.67
C ARG A 71 0.88 -4.55 12.41
N LYS A 72 0.23 -3.72 11.59
CA LYS A 72 0.66 -2.34 11.36
C LYS A 72 -0.53 -1.40 11.31
N THR A 73 -0.28 -0.16 11.65
CA THR A 73 -1.22 0.95 11.48
C THR A 73 -0.61 1.95 10.51
N LYS A 74 -1.43 2.50 9.61
CA LYS A 74 -1.11 3.67 8.78
C LYS A 74 -2.11 4.76 9.10
N ARG A 75 -1.64 5.98 9.25
CA ARG A 75 -2.50 7.16 9.39
C ARG A 75 -1.87 8.33 8.66
N GLY A 76 -2.67 9.17 8.03
CA GLY A 76 -2.12 10.30 7.28
C GLY A 76 -3.12 10.87 6.30
N TYR A 77 -2.62 11.36 5.20
CA TYR A 77 -3.37 12.11 4.20
C TYR A 77 -3.21 11.45 2.84
N ALA A 78 -4.32 11.32 2.12
CA ALA A 78 -4.34 10.80 0.76
C ALA A 78 -4.81 11.90 -0.19
N TYR A 79 -4.15 11.97 -1.35
CA TYR A 79 -4.44 12.92 -2.41
C TYR A 79 -4.51 12.20 -3.75
N SER A 80 -5.35 12.70 -4.64
CA SER A 80 -5.42 12.24 -6.01
C SER A 80 -5.19 13.43 -6.94
N TYR A 81 -4.25 13.30 -7.85
CA TYR A 81 -3.85 14.37 -8.75
C TYR A 81 -3.86 13.91 -10.21
N SER A 82 -4.71 14.55 -11.02
CA SER A 82 -4.78 14.28 -12.45
C SER A 82 -3.75 15.11 -13.20
N ILE A 83 -2.83 14.44 -13.91
CA ILE A 83 -1.66 15.05 -14.54
C ILE A 83 -1.85 15.26 -16.04
N SER A 84 -2.42 14.26 -16.71
CA SER A 84 -2.61 14.25 -18.16
C SER A 84 -3.76 13.31 -18.52
N SER A 85 -4.17 13.36 -19.80
CA SER A 85 -5.13 12.40 -20.35
C SER A 85 -4.52 11.03 -20.65
N GLU A 86 -3.19 10.90 -20.64
CA GLU A 86 -2.47 9.69 -21.02
C GLU A 86 -2.24 8.73 -19.84
N LEU A 87 -2.08 9.29 -18.64
CA LEU A 87 -1.92 8.54 -17.41
C LEU A 87 -3.16 8.71 -16.50
N PRO A 88 -3.50 7.69 -15.72
CA PRO A 88 -4.54 7.84 -14.69
C PRO A 88 -4.11 8.87 -13.64
N ALA A 89 -5.00 9.16 -12.70
CA ALA A 89 -4.63 10.02 -11.58
C ALA A 89 -3.49 9.40 -10.76
N LEU A 90 -2.54 10.24 -10.37
CA LEU A 90 -1.52 9.89 -9.40
C LEU A 90 -2.14 9.88 -8.01
N HIS A 91 -2.02 8.77 -7.30
CA HIS A 91 -2.34 8.67 -5.89
C HIS A 91 -1.11 8.97 -5.06
N LEU A 92 -1.26 9.88 -4.10
CA LEU A 92 -0.22 10.31 -3.17
C LEU A 92 -0.72 10.05 -1.76
N GLU A 93 0.06 9.36 -0.94
CA GLU A 93 -0.22 9.19 0.48
C GLU A 93 0.98 9.66 1.31
N LEU A 94 0.76 10.65 2.17
CA LEU A 94 1.71 11.01 3.21
C LEU A 94 1.25 10.34 4.51
N VAL A 95 1.95 9.29 4.92
CA VAL A 95 1.50 8.41 5.99
C VAL A 95 2.54 8.22 7.07
N GLU A 96 2.07 8.17 8.30
CA GLU A 96 2.84 7.71 9.44
C GLU A 96 2.59 6.22 9.68
N VAL A 97 3.66 5.47 9.80
CA VAL A 97 3.65 4.03 10.13
C VAL A 97 4.43 3.82 11.44
N PRO A 98 3.79 3.87 12.61
CA PRO A 98 4.49 3.67 13.87
C PRO A 98 5.09 2.25 13.97
N PRO A 99 6.31 2.10 14.50
CA PRO A 99 7.24 3.12 14.96
C PRO A 99 8.23 3.61 13.89
N LEU A 100 8.02 3.27 12.60
CA LEU A 100 8.97 3.56 11.50
C LEU A 100 9.06 5.05 11.15
N GLY A 101 7.99 5.83 11.36
CA GLY A 101 7.92 7.24 11.01
C GLY A 101 7.08 7.52 9.75
N TRP A 102 7.42 8.61 9.06
CA TRP A 102 6.67 9.12 7.94
C TRP A 102 7.21 8.62 6.59
N PHE A 103 6.28 8.33 5.68
CA PHE A 103 6.56 7.91 4.31
C PHE A 103 5.69 8.69 3.32
N LEU A 104 6.25 8.95 2.15
CA LEU A 104 5.51 9.39 0.98
C LEU A 104 5.36 8.19 0.04
N GLU A 105 4.11 7.79 -0.21
CA GLU A 105 3.78 6.78 -1.19
C GLU A 105 3.23 7.47 -2.44
N MET A 106 3.68 7.05 -3.60
CA MET A 106 3.21 7.54 -4.90
C MET A 106 2.87 6.37 -5.79
N GLU A 107 1.66 6.33 -6.31
CA GLU A 107 1.15 5.19 -7.07
C GLU A 107 0.35 5.62 -8.30
N PHE A 108 0.54 4.90 -9.40
CA PHE A 108 -0.37 4.85 -10.52
C PHE A 108 -1.03 3.48 -10.60
N VAL A 109 -2.36 3.45 -10.64
CA VAL A 109 -3.11 2.23 -10.92
C VAL A 109 -3.30 2.11 -12.44
N LEU A 110 -2.53 1.23 -13.08
CA LEU A 110 -2.50 1.06 -14.52
C LEU A 110 -3.31 -0.18 -14.93
N THR A 111 -4.14 -0.04 -15.94
CA THR A 111 -4.83 -1.15 -16.62
C THR A 111 -4.12 -1.59 -17.90
N ASP A 112 -3.09 -0.86 -18.32
CA ASP A 112 -2.32 -1.06 -19.54
C ASP A 112 -0.82 -1.06 -19.21
N GLU A 113 -0.18 -2.22 -19.32
CA GLU A 113 1.25 -2.39 -19.01
C GLU A 113 2.17 -1.57 -19.92
N THR A 114 1.72 -1.18 -21.11
CA THR A 114 2.51 -0.34 -22.02
C THR A 114 2.76 1.05 -21.46
N LYS A 115 1.97 1.48 -20.48
CA LYS A 115 2.10 2.77 -19.78
C LYS A 115 3.10 2.76 -18.62
N VAL A 116 3.57 1.59 -18.19
CA VAL A 116 4.51 1.47 -17.06
C VAL A 116 5.77 2.33 -17.25
N PRO A 117 6.44 2.38 -18.42
CA PRO A 117 7.62 3.23 -18.60
C PRO A 117 7.32 4.73 -18.43
N ALA A 118 6.18 5.19 -18.95
CA ALA A 118 5.78 6.59 -18.83
C ALA A 118 5.44 6.95 -17.38
N ALA A 119 4.69 6.09 -16.68
CA ALA A 119 4.36 6.26 -15.27
C ALA A 119 5.64 6.30 -14.40
N ARG A 120 6.58 5.38 -14.65
CA ARG A 120 7.88 5.36 -13.96
C ARG A 120 8.65 6.68 -14.15
N THR A 121 8.79 7.13 -15.39
CA THR A 121 9.47 8.39 -15.69
C THR A 121 8.84 9.55 -14.94
N PHE A 122 7.51 9.57 -14.88
CA PHE A 122 6.79 10.61 -14.15
C PHE A 122 7.03 10.54 -12.64
N LEU A 123 7.01 9.35 -12.02
CA LEU A 123 7.28 9.19 -10.59
C LEU A 123 8.68 9.69 -10.22
N LEU A 124 9.69 9.35 -11.02
CA LEU A 124 11.06 9.83 -10.80
C LEU A 124 11.19 11.36 -10.93
N LYS A 125 10.50 11.95 -11.92
CA LYS A 125 10.45 13.41 -12.06
C LYS A 125 9.75 14.09 -10.88
N MET A 126 8.70 13.47 -10.32
CA MET A 126 8.04 13.98 -9.11
C MET A 126 8.97 13.97 -7.90
N LEU A 127 9.76 12.91 -7.70
CA LEU A 127 10.77 12.86 -6.63
C LEU A 127 11.75 14.04 -6.77
N GLU A 128 12.28 14.25 -7.98
CA GLU A 128 13.20 15.38 -8.28
C GLU A 128 12.54 16.73 -7.95
N MET A 129 11.29 16.94 -8.38
CA MET A 129 10.54 18.17 -8.11
C MET A 129 10.30 18.39 -6.62
N LEU A 130 10.15 17.33 -5.85
CA LEU A 130 9.98 17.38 -4.39
C LEU A 130 11.31 17.49 -3.64
N GLY A 131 12.45 17.42 -4.34
CA GLY A 131 13.78 17.44 -3.73
C GLY A 131 14.10 16.16 -2.95
N ILE A 132 13.47 15.04 -3.31
CA ILE A 132 13.70 13.74 -2.70
C ILE A 132 14.69 12.96 -3.58
N ASP A 133 15.79 12.50 -2.97
CA ASP A 133 16.80 11.72 -3.68
C ASP A 133 16.27 10.30 -3.98
N GLN A 134 16.66 9.74 -5.13
CA GLN A 134 16.30 8.36 -5.47
C GLN A 134 16.87 7.33 -4.49
N THR A 135 17.93 7.66 -3.78
CA THR A 135 18.50 6.83 -2.71
C THR A 135 17.60 6.71 -1.49
N ASP A 136 16.62 7.61 -1.35
CA ASP A 136 15.61 7.58 -0.28
C ASP A 136 14.43 6.64 -0.61
N ILE A 137 14.42 6.03 -1.80
CA ILE A 137 13.39 5.07 -2.18
C ILE A 137 13.54 3.81 -1.33
N GLU A 138 12.56 3.55 -0.48
CA GLU A 138 12.52 2.32 0.31
C GLU A 138 11.84 1.19 -0.49
N SER A 139 12.61 0.17 -0.85
CA SER A 139 12.13 -0.97 -1.63
C SER A 139 11.56 -2.11 -0.79
N ARG A 140 11.77 -2.08 0.52
CA ARG A 140 11.28 -3.10 1.44
C ARG A 140 9.84 -2.84 1.83
N TYR A 141 9.08 -3.89 2.08
CA TYR A 141 7.76 -3.74 2.69
C TYR A 141 7.85 -3.27 4.14
N TYR A 142 6.86 -2.52 4.60
CA TYR A 142 6.73 -2.13 6.01
C TYR A 142 6.83 -3.32 6.96
N MET A 143 6.34 -4.50 6.58
CA MET A 143 6.44 -5.69 7.41
C MET A 143 7.89 -6.11 7.66
N HIS A 144 8.77 -5.97 6.67
CA HIS A 144 10.20 -6.26 6.84
C HIS A 144 10.89 -5.21 7.69
N LEU A 145 10.52 -3.94 7.51
CA LEU A 145 11.04 -2.84 8.33
C LEU A 145 10.64 -2.98 9.79
N LEU A 146 9.37 -3.32 10.04
CA LEU A 146 8.84 -3.55 11.39
C LEU A 146 9.47 -4.78 12.05
N ALA A 147 9.62 -5.88 11.30
CA ALA A 147 10.26 -7.09 11.82
C ALA A 147 11.73 -6.85 12.22
N ALA A 148 12.45 -6.05 11.42
CA ALA A 148 13.84 -5.70 11.74
C ALA A 148 13.98 -4.88 13.01
N GLN A 149 12.98 -4.07 13.38
CA GLN A 149 12.99 -3.32 14.65
C GLN A 149 12.63 -4.18 15.86
N SER A 150 11.91 -5.28 15.67
CA SER A 150 11.51 -6.15 16.77
C SER A 150 12.62 -7.11 17.24
N THR A 151 13.72 -7.19 16.49
CA THR A 151 14.88 -8.07 16.77
C THR A 151 16.07 -7.34 17.38
N GLY A 152 15.98 -6.06 17.67
CA GLY A 152 16.97 -5.23 18.37
C GLY A 152 16.48 -4.84 19.75
#